data_c5c4d75f4586e9971f6b02c132f036cf
#
_entry.id   c5c4d75f4586e9971f6b02c132f036cf
#
_cell.length_a   1.000
_cell.length_b   1.000
_cell.length_c   1.000
_cell.angle_alpha   90.00
_cell.angle_beta   90.00
_cell.angle_gamma   90.00
#
_symmetry.space_group_name_H-M   'P 1'
#
loop_
_entity.id
_entity.type
_entity.pdbx_description
1 polymer ?
#
loop_
_entity_poly.entity_id
_entity_poly.type
_entity_poly.pdbx_seq_one_letter_code
_entity_poly.pdbx_strand_id
1 'polypeptide(L)'
;MAHVYANRPSGRTIVGRAIDRRLLGRRTCVAFRDIRAIAERAVFDALRAERGPAPVVADLAAGPAPYLLSALTRHTRAHAIVGDTDPEALAAARRDAEALGIADRVQFVQASAFDRDALQRLRPSPDVVVELGLYGIYHDDALIQRHFHDLAALVSPNQIVFNVQTRNPEIEHIARVWVNQAGGRCVWRLRPVEQLLEWARDAGYEPATVEADRFDIYRVVRLVREDEAA
;
A
#
# COMPACT_ATOMS: atom_id res chain seq x y z
N MET A 1 -9.93 7.99 -1.51
CA MET A 1 -9.80 6.64 -2.15
C MET A 1 -11.01 5.74 -1.92
N ALA A 2 -11.68 5.76 -0.76
CA ALA A 2 -12.84 4.90 -0.46
C ALA A 2 -13.93 4.90 -1.55
N HIS A 3 -14.28 6.06 -2.13
CA HIS A 3 -15.24 6.18 -3.22
C HIS A 3 -14.83 5.40 -4.49
N VAL A 4 -13.54 5.43 -4.86
CA VAL A 4 -13.00 4.69 -6.01
C VAL A 4 -13.10 3.18 -5.78
N TYR A 5 -12.77 2.71 -4.57
CA TYR A 5 -12.86 1.30 -4.20
C TYR A 5 -14.31 0.80 -4.12
N ALA A 6 -15.22 1.61 -3.58
CA ALA A 6 -16.64 1.27 -3.53
C ALA A 6 -17.29 1.14 -4.92
N ASN A 7 -16.73 1.83 -5.94
CA ASN A 7 -17.20 1.84 -7.32
C ASN A 7 -18.71 2.12 -7.44
N ARG A 8 -19.25 2.98 -6.56
CA ARG A 8 -20.67 3.33 -6.51
C ARG A 8 -20.85 4.81 -6.79
N PRO A 9 -21.56 5.19 -7.88
CA PRO A 9 -21.91 6.59 -8.13
C PRO A 9 -22.73 7.16 -6.97
N SER A 10 -22.27 8.28 -6.38
CA SER A 10 -22.87 8.91 -5.19
C SER A 10 -23.52 10.29 -5.45
N GLY A 11 -23.48 10.76 -6.69
CA GLY A 11 -24.08 12.04 -7.08
C GLY A 11 -25.55 12.17 -6.68
N ARG A 12 -25.92 13.33 -6.11
CA ARG A 12 -27.27 13.61 -5.62
C ARG A 12 -28.33 13.67 -6.74
N THR A 13 -27.92 13.99 -7.97
CA THR A 13 -28.79 14.12 -9.14
C THR A 13 -28.52 13.01 -10.16
N ILE A 14 -29.41 12.84 -11.14
CA ILE A 14 -29.22 11.90 -12.24
C ILE A 14 -27.93 12.27 -13.03
N VAL A 15 -27.73 13.57 -13.31
CA VAL A 15 -26.54 14.07 -13.97
C VAL A 15 -25.30 13.83 -13.13
N GLY A 16 -25.34 14.13 -11.83
CA GLY A 16 -24.23 13.86 -10.91
C GLY A 16 -23.84 12.37 -10.89
N ARG A 17 -24.81 11.46 -10.83
CA ARG A 17 -24.54 10.02 -10.90
C ARG A 17 -23.97 9.58 -12.25
N ALA A 18 -24.36 10.20 -13.36
CA ALA A 18 -23.80 9.92 -14.68
C ALA A 18 -22.33 10.38 -14.76
N ILE A 19 -22.02 11.56 -14.22
CA ILE A 19 -20.64 12.08 -14.11
C ILE A 19 -19.80 11.14 -13.25
N ASP A 20 -20.26 10.77 -12.06
CA ASP A 20 -19.54 9.85 -11.17
C ASP A 20 -19.26 8.51 -11.86
N ARG A 21 -20.26 7.93 -12.54
CA ARG A 21 -20.08 6.67 -13.27
C ARG A 21 -19.00 6.80 -14.33
N ARG A 22 -18.96 7.93 -15.05
CA ARG A 22 -17.92 8.18 -16.06
C ARG A 22 -16.54 8.34 -15.41
N LEU A 23 -16.44 9.05 -14.28
CA LEU A 23 -15.19 9.22 -13.54
C LEU A 23 -14.69 7.89 -12.96
N LEU A 24 -15.56 7.12 -12.33
CA LEU A 24 -15.23 5.79 -11.78
C LEU A 24 -14.84 4.76 -12.86
N GLY A 25 -15.29 4.96 -14.09
CA GLY A 25 -14.91 4.16 -15.26
C GLY A 25 -13.58 4.57 -15.90
N ARG A 26 -12.93 5.65 -15.45
CA ARG A 26 -11.62 6.06 -15.99
C ARG A 26 -10.54 5.03 -15.69
N ARG A 27 -9.54 4.93 -16.57
CA ARG A 27 -8.45 3.93 -16.48
C ARG A 27 -7.76 3.97 -15.13
N THR A 28 -7.45 5.15 -14.61
CA THR A 28 -6.82 5.29 -13.30
C THR A 28 -7.69 4.74 -12.16
N CYS A 29 -9.00 5.01 -12.15
CA CYS A 29 -9.91 4.48 -11.13
C CYS A 29 -10.05 2.96 -11.22
N VAL A 30 -10.05 2.40 -12.42
CA VAL A 30 -10.06 0.95 -12.64
C VAL A 30 -8.74 0.35 -12.18
N ALA A 31 -7.59 0.94 -12.57
CA ALA A 31 -6.26 0.52 -12.14
C ALA A 31 -6.12 0.49 -10.61
N PHE A 32 -6.66 1.49 -9.89
CA PHE A 32 -6.70 1.46 -8.42
C PHE A 32 -7.44 0.27 -7.84
N ARG A 33 -8.54 -0.15 -8.47
CA ARG A 33 -9.26 -1.37 -8.02
C ARG A 33 -8.49 -2.64 -8.35
N ASP A 34 -7.85 -2.69 -9.51
CA ASP A 34 -7.02 -3.82 -9.90
C ASP A 34 -5.82 -3.99 -8.95
N ILE A 35 -5.06 -2.90 -8.66
CA ILE A 35 -3.91 -3.00 -7.76
C ILE A 35 -4.31 -3.37 -6.34
N ARG A 36 -5.50 -2.96 -5.88
CA ARG A 36 -6.01 -3.42 -4.58
C ARG A 36 -6.13 -4.94 -4.54
N ALA A 37 -6.72 -5.55 -5.59
CA ALA A 37 -6.89 -7.00 -5.65
C ALA A 37 -5.54 -7.73 -5.80
N ILE A 38 -4.61 -7.17 -6.58
CA ILE A 38 -3.25 -7.70 -6.73
C ILE A 38 -2.50 -7.61 -5.40
N ALA A 39 -2.55 -6.46 -4.73
CA ALA A 39 -1.90 -6.24 -3.44
C ALA A 39 -2.46 -7.16 -2.34
N GLU A 40 -3.78 -7.36 -2.29
CA GLU A 40 -4.41 -8.31 -1.35
C GLU A 40 -3.86 -9.72 -1.53
N ARG A 41 -3.72 -10.19 -2.80
CA ARG A 41 -3.10 -11.48 -3.09
C ARG A 41 -1.63 -11.51 -2.68
N ALA A 42 -0.85 -10.48 -3.05
CA ALA A 42 0.56 -10.40 -2.74
C ALA A 42 0.84 -10.42 -1.23
N VAL A 43 0.05 -9.68 -0.43
CA VAL A 43 0.12 -9.70 1.03
C VAL A 43 -0.27 -11.05 1.60
N PHE A 44 -1.35 -11.66 1.10
CA PHE A 44 -1.76 -12.98 1.54
C PHE A 44 -0.72 -14.06 1.23
N ASP A 45 -0.12 -14.01 0.03
CA ASP A 45 0.92 -14.96 -0.38
C ASP A 45 2.22 -14.73 0.40
N ALA A 46 2.57 -13.46 0.71
CA ALA A 46 3.69 -13.15 1.58
C ALA A 46 3.49 -13.75 2.98
N LEU A 47 2.32 -13.54 3.60
CA LEU A 47 2.00 -14.11 4.91
C LEU A 47 2.00 -15.64 4.92
N ARG A 48 1.56 -16.27 3.83
CA ARG A 48 1.58 -17.74 3.70
C ARG A 48 2.98 -18.32 3.57
N ALA A 49 3.91 -17.57 3.01
CA ALA A 49 5.30 -17.98 2.87
C ALA A 49 6.05 -17.95 4.20
N GLU A 50 5.56 -17.16 5.17
CA GLU A 50 6.18 -17.09 6.49
C GLU A 50 6.00 -18.39 7.27
N ARG A 51 7.12 -18.90 7.82
CA ARG A 51 7.18 -20.19 8.55
C ARG A 51 6.81 -20.06 10.02
N GLY A 52 6.77 -18.82 10.53
CA GLY A 52 6.41 -18.54 11.93
C GLY A 52 4.97 -18.93 12.27
N PRO A 53 4.68 -19.22 13.55
CA PRO A 53 3.33 -19.64 13.99
C PRO A 53 2.31 -18.50 13.89
N ALA A 54 2.74 -17.25 13.99
CA ALA A 54 1.91 -16.05 13.97
C ALA A 54 2.63 -14.92 13.22
N PRO A 55 2.65 -14.95 11.88
CA PRO A 55 3.36 -13.93 11.11
C PRO A 55 2.75 -12.54 11.31
N VAL A 56 3.61 -11.54 11.28
CA VAL A 56 3.26 -10.13 11.50
C VAL A 56 3.47 -9.33 10.23
N VAL A 57 2.45 -8.59 9.81
CA VAL A 57 2.55 -7.65 8.69
C VAL A 57 2.40 -6.22 9.19
N ALA A 58 3.23 -5.30 8.72
CA ALA A 58 3.11 -3.87 9.02
C ALA A 58 2.91 -3.05 7.74
N ASP A 59 2.07 -2.02 7.83
CA ASP A 59 1.95 -0.97 6.82
C ASP A 59 1.81 0.37 7.55
N LEU A 60 2.78 1.27 7.38
CA LEU A 60 2.81 2.59 8.02
C LEU A 60 2.32 3.73 7.12
N ALA A 61 1.77 3.41 5.97
CA ALA A 61 1.07 4.33 5.06
C ALA A 61 -0.28 3.72 4.62
N ALA A 62 -0.90 2.97 5.52
CA ALA A 62 -1.97 2.04 5.24
C ALA A 62 -3.30 2.71 4.84
N GLY A 63 -3.50 3.97 5.22
CA GLY A 63 -4.82 4.57 5.15
C GLY A 63 -5.85 3.72 5.92
N PRO A 64 -7.03 3.45 5.36
CA PRO A 64 -8.00 2.53 5.97
C PRO A 64 -7.67 1.04 5.76
N ALA A 65 -6.55 0.70 5.14
CA ALA A 65 -5.97 -0.64 4.99
C ALA A 65 -6.91 -1.78 4.50
N PRO A 66 -7.84 -1.59 3.55
CA PRO A 66 -8.84 -2.60 3.24
C PRO A 66 -8.26 -3.89 2.64
N TYR A 67 -7.14 -3.83 1.92
CA TYR A 67 -6.43 -4.97 1.36
C TYR A 67 -5.75 -5.79 2.47
N LEU A 68 -5.19 -5.13 3.47
CA LEU A 68 -4.51 -5.75 4.59
C LEU A 68 -5.51 -6.46 5.51
N LEU A 69 -6.57 -5.77 5.90
CA LEU A 69 -7.64 -6.34 6.72
C LEU A 69 -8.31 -7.54 6.02
N SER A 70 -8.51 -7.46 4.69
CA SER A 70 -9.01 -8.59 3.90
C SER A 70 -8.05 -9.78 3.90
N ALA A 71 -6.73 -9.55 3.75
CA ALA A 71 -5.74 -10.60 3.85
C ALA A 71 -5.74 -11.28 5.23
N LEU A 72 -5.90 -10.51 6.32
CA LEU A 72 -5.98 -11.04 7.67
C LEU A 72 -7.22 -11.92 7.92
N THR A 73 -8.36 -11.60 7.32
CA THR A 73 -9.56 -12.47 7.46
C THR A 73 -9.33 -13.85 6.86
N ARG A 74 -8.49 -13.95 5.83
CA ARG A 74 -8.13 -15.20 5.16
C ARG A 74 -6.98 -15.94 5.84
N HIS A 75 -6.09 -15.21 6.53
CA HIS A 75 -4.95 -15.76 7.27
C HIS A 75 -5.18 -15.63 8.78
N THR A 76 -5.82 -16.64 9.40
CA THR A 76 -6.35 -16.55 10.77
C THR A 76 -5.30 -16.46 11.88
N ARG A 77 -4.03 -16.78 11.60
CA ARG A 77 -2.93 -16.71 12.57
C ARG A 77 -2.11 -15.42 12.48
N ALA A 78 -2.25 -14.65 11.39
CA ALA A 78 -1.47 -13.45 11.18
C ALA A 78 -1.96 -12.28 12.05
N HIS A 79 -1.02 -11.42 12.44
CA HIS A 79 -1.24 -10.15 13.12
C HIS A 79 -0.84 -9.00 12.21
N ALA A 80 -1.42 -7.81 12.44
CA ALA A 80 -1.06 -6.62 11.69
C ALA A 80 -0.71 -5.44 12.58
N ILE A 81 0.20 -4.60 12.09
CA ILE A 81 0.44 -3.25 12.57
C ILE A 81 -0.02 -2.30 11.46
N VAL A 82 -1.12 -1.59 11.70
CA VAL A 82 -1.70 -0.62 10.76
C VAL A 82 -1.32 0.78 11.25
N GLY A 83 -0.49 1.46 10.47
CA GLY A 83 -0.01 2.80 10.75
C GLY A 83 -0.39 3.80 9.67
N ASP A 84 -0.61 5.04 10.05
CA ASP A 84 -0.78 6.19 9.15
C ASP A 84 -0.52 7.47 9.93
N THR A 85 -0.21 8.55 9.23
CA THR A 85 -0.14 9.90 9.82
C THR A 85 -1.53 10.49 10.07
N ASP A 86 -2.54 10.03 9.33
CA ASP A 86 -3.93 10.50 9.39
C ASP A 86 -4.73 9.72 10.45
N PRO A 87 -5.12 10.35 11.57
CA PRO A 87 -5.90 9.70 12.62
C PRO A 87 -7.31 9.30 12.15
N GLU A 88 -7.89 9.98 11.14
CA GLU A 88 -9.21 9.61 10.60
C GLU A 88 -9.12 8.31 9.79
N ALA A 89 -8.03 8.12 9.04
CA ALA A 89 -7.76 6.88 8.34
C ALA A 89 -7.60 5.70 9.32
N LEU A 90 -6.84 5.89 10.40
CA LEU A 90 -6.69 4.89 11.46
C LEU A 90 -8.01 4.56 12.17
N ALA A 91 -8.84 5.60 12.43
CA ALA A 91 -10.16 5.38 13.03
C ALA A 91 -11.09 4.60 12.08
N ALA A 92 -10.99 4.81 10.77
CA ALA A 92 -11.72 4.02 9.77
C ALA A 92 -11.23 2.57 9.75
N ALA A 93 -9.91 2.35 9.70
CA ALA A 93 -9.32 1.01 9.73
C ALA A 93 -9.72 0.23 11.00
N ARG A 94 -9.78 0.91 12.15
CA ARG A 94 -10.22 0.29 13.42
C ARG A 94 -11.67 -0.16 13.35
N ARG A 95 -12.58 0.69 12.86
CA ARG A 95 -14.00 0.31 12.70
C ARG A 95 -14.17 -0.87 11.75
N ASP A 96 -13.40 -0.89 10.65
CA ASP A 96 -13.46 -1.98 9.68
C ASP A 96 -12.91 -3.29 10.30
N ALA A 97 -11.82 -3.24 11.08
CA ALA A 97 -11.28 -4.39 11.79
C ALA A 97 -12.27 -4.96 12.85
N GLU A 98 -12.96 -4.08 13.58
CA GLU A 98 -14.03 -4.45 14.53
C GLU A 98 -15.20 -5.13 13.79
N ALA A 99 -15.65 -4.54 12.68
CA ALA A 99 -16.75 -5.09 11.87
C ALA A 99 -16.40 -6.47 11.26
N LEU A 100 -15.11 -6.71 10.99
CA LEU A 100 -14.59 -7.99 10.49
C LEU A 100 -14.29 -9.00 11.60
N GLY A 101 -14.37 -8.62 12.88
CA GLY A 101 -14.07 -9.49 14.02
C GLY A 101 -12.60 -9.85 14.17
N ILE A 102 -11.69 -8.96 13.75
CA ILE A 102 -10.23 -9.19 13.77
C ILE A 102 -9.46 -8.11 14.55
N ALA A 103 -10.16 -7.24 15.27
CA ALA A 103 -9.54 -6.09 15.96
C ALA A 103 -8.50 -6.51 17.01
N ASP A 104 -8.65 -7.68 17.62
CA ASP A 104 -7.72 -8.29 18.56
C ASP A 104 -6.37 -8.68 17.95
N ARG A 105 -6.30 -8.78 16.62
CA ARG A 105 -5.08 -9.11 15.86
C ARG A 105 -4.46 -7.89 15.18
N VAL A 106 -4.99 -6.68 15.38
CA VAL A 106 -4.55 -5.47 14.71
C VAL A 106 -4.11 -4.41 15.72
N GLN A 107 -2.84 -4.03 15.67
CA GLN A 107 -2.32 -2.87 16.38
C GLN A 107 -2.41 -1.63 15.48
N PHE A 108 -2.78 -0.49 16.06
CA PHE A 108 -2.88 0.79 15.33
C PHE A 108 -1.84 1.78 15.86
N VAL A 109 -1.05 2.37 14.96
CA VAL A 109 0.05 3.27 15.28
C VAL A 109 -0.06 4.55 14.46
N GLN A 110 -0.10 5.71 15.10
CA GLN A 110 -0.01 6.99 14.39
C GLN A 110 1.46 7.36 14.18
N ALA A 111 1.98 7.12 12.99
CA ALA A 111 3.36 7.38 12.62
C ALA A 111 3.52 7.58 11.12
N SER A 112 4.63 8.17 10.69
CA SER A 112 5.05 8.20 9.30
C SER A 112 5.85 6.95 8.96
N ALA A 113 5.68 6.41 7.75
CA ALA A 113 6.51 5.32 7.23
C ALA A 113 8.02 5.70 7.18
N PHE A 114 8.32 7.00 7.08
CA PHE A 114 9.71 7.50 7.05
C PHE A 114 10.25 7.87 8.44
N ASP A 115 9.48 7.68 9.50
CA ASP A 115 9.94 7.92 10.87
C ASP A 115 10.79 6.73 11.35
N ARG A 116 12.11 6.93 11.36
CA ARG A 116 13.09 5.91 11.77
C ARG A 116 12.87 5.39 13.20
N ASP A 117 12.49 6.29 14.11
CA ASP A 117 12.22 5.91 15.49
C ASP A 117 10.93 5.08 15.60
N ALA A 118 9.93 5.39 14.80
CA ALA A 118 8.71 4.58 14.71
C ALA A 118 9.01 3.20 14.13
N LEU A 119 9.78 3.11 13.03
CA LEU A 119 10.22 1.85 12.43
C LEU A 119 10.96 0.98 13.46
N GLN A 120 11.91 1.55 14.18
CA GLN A 120 12.73 0.82 15.18
C GLN A 120 11.90 0.32 16.37
N ARG A 121 10.77 0.97 16.68
CA ARG A 121 9.88 0.62 17.80
C ARG A 121 8.76 -0.35 17.44
N LEU A 122 8.62 -0.79 16.18
CA LEU A 122 7.60 -1.77 15.79
C LEU A 122 7.76 -3.07 16.59
N ARG A 123 6.73 -3.47 17.32
CA ARG A 123 6.70 -4.72 18.09
C ARG A 123 5.31 -5.35 18.01
N PRO A 124 5.22 -6.67 17.79
CA PRO A 124 6.35 -7.55 17.42
C PRO A 124 7.00 -7.10 16.12
N SER A 125 8.25 -7.54 15.85
CA SER A 125 8.94 -7.20 14.59
C SER A 125 8.15 -7.76 13.41
N PRO A 126 7.84 -6.95 12.38
CA PRO A 126 7.11 -7.44 11.21
C PRO A 126 7.96 -8.39 10.37
N ASP A 127 7.36 -9.51 9.95
CA ASP A 127 7.91 -10.42 8.94
C ASP A 127 7.71 -9.86 7.52
N VAL A 128 6.61 -9.14 7.34
CA VAL A 128 6.22 -8.53 6.06
C VAL A 128 5.96 -7.04 6.26
N VAL A 129 6.54 -6.19 5.40
CA VAL A 129 6.22 -4.76 5.34
C VAL A 129 5.47 -4.45 4.04
N VAL A 130 4.44 -3.60 4.13
CA VAL A 130 3.61 -3.19 3.00
C VAL A 130 3.67 -1.68 2.84
N GLU A 131 3.91 -1.21 1.60
CA GLU A 131 4.08 0.20 1.25
C GLU A 131 3.23 0.53 0.02
N LEU A 132 1.91 0.53 0.19
CA LEU A 132 1.00 0.78 -0.93
C LEU A 132 0.57 2.26 -1.02
N GLY A 133 0.73 2.83 -2.22
CA GLY A 133 0.36 4.22 -2.49
C GLY A 133 1.36 5.24 -1.98
N LEU A 134 2.46 4.83 -1.35
CA LEU A 134 3.43 5.71 -0.72
C LEU A 134 4.38 6.34 -1.75
N TYR A 135 5.06 5.52 -2.54
CA TYR A 135 6.18 5.98 -3.37
C TYR A 135 5.78 6.91 -4.53
N GLY A 136 4.51 6.95 -4.92
CA GLY A 136 4.00 7.89 -5.91
C GLY A 136 3.73 9.30 -5.37
N ILE A 137 3.56 9.45 -4.06
CA ILE A 137 3.22 10.73 -3.41
C ILE A 137 4.47 11.57 -3.17
N TYR A 138 5.58 10.92 -2.81
CA TYR A 138 6.84 11.59 -2.50
C TYR A 138 7.72 11.73 -3.73
N HIS A 139 8.21 12.95 -3.99
CA HIS A 139 8.98 13.30 -5.19
C HIS A 139 10.50 13.16 -4.98
N ASP A 140 10.96 13.06 -3.75
CA ASP A 140 12.37 12.90 -3.40
C ASP A 140 12.80 11.44 -3.57
N ASP A 141 13.60 11.18 -4.60
CA ASP A 141 14.12 9.84 -4.91
C ASP A 141 15.09 9.36 -3.82
N ALA A 142 15.91 10.27 -3.25
CA ALA A 142 16.85 9.92 -2.18
C ALA A 142 16.13 9.52 -0.88
N LEU A 143 14.96 10.11 -0.60
CA LEU A 143 14.12 9.71 0.53
C LEU A 143 13.64 8.26 0.36
N ILE A 144 13.16 7.89 -0.84
CA ILE A 144 12.65 6.54 -1.11
C ILE A 144 13.79 5.52 -1.07
N GLN A 145 14.93 5.83 -1.68
CA GLN A 145 16.11 4.95 -1.63
C GLN A 145 16.55 4.69 -0.19
N ARG A 146 16.68 5.75 0.63
CA ARG A 146 16.99 5.58 2.07
C ARG A 146 15.97 4.76 2.80
N HIS A 147 14.69 4.87 2.44
CA HIS A 147 13.64 4.12 3.11
C HIS A 147 13.80 2.61 2.94
N PHE A 148 14.20 2.10 1.77
CA PHE A 148 14.55 0.69 1.60
C PHE A 148 15.68 0.26 2.53
N HIS A 149 16.74 1.06 2.67
CA HIS A 149 17.82 0.79 3.63
C HIS A 149 17.36 0.86 5.09
N ASP A 150 16.47 1.82 5.43
CA ASP A 150 15.91 1.94 6.77
C ASP A 150 15.02 0.74 7.12
N LEU A 151 14.21 0.25 6.18
CA LEU A 151 13.43 -0.98 6.36
C LEU A 151 14.37 -2.18 6.60
N ALA A 152 15.41 -2.33 5.80
CA ALA A 152 16.38 -3.41 5.95
C ALA A 152 17.10 -3.37 7.31
N ALA A 153 17.55 -2.18 7.73
CA ALA A 153 18.39 -2.02 8.92
C ALA A 153 17.59 -1.97 10.24
N LEU A 154 16.39 -1.38 10.25
CA LEU A 154 15.65 -1.06 11.47
C LEU A 154 14.51 -2.05 11.75
N VAL A 155 13.87 -2.57 10.70
CA VAL A 155 12.76 -3.52 10.78
C VAL A 155 13.22 -4.92 10.43
N SER A 156 14.02 -5.03 9.37
CA SER A 156 14.59 -6.29 8.88
C SER A 156 13.51 -7.32 8.47
N PRO A 157 12.47 -6.92 7.69
CA PRO A 157 11.41 -7.85 7.30
C PRO A 157 11.95 -8.90 6.32
N ASN A 158 11.35 -10.09 6.30
CA ASN A 158 11.66 -11.11 5.30
C ASN A 158 11.16 -10.71 3.92
N GLN A 159 10.05 -9.96 3.88
CA GLN A 159 9.40 -9.57 2.64
C GLN A 159 8.91 -8.12 2.68
N ILE A 160 8.93 -7.48 1.50
CA ILE A 160 8.36 -6.15 1.29
C ILE A 160 7.36 -6.21 0.13
N VAL A 161 6.16 -5.68 0.31
CA VAL A 161 5.14 -5.55 -0.75
C VAL A 161 4.90 -4.07 -1.00
N PHE A 162 5.15 -3.60 -2.22
CA PHE A 162 4.89 -2.21 -2.56
C PHE A 162 4.25 -2.08 -3.94
N ASN A 163 3.73 -0.89 -4.24
CA ASN A 163 3.35 -0.56 -5.60
C ASN A 163 4.05 0.69 -6.10
N VAL A 164 4.24 0.75 -7.39
CA VAL A 164 4.77 1.91 -8.10
C VAL A 164 3.89 2.25 -9.29
N GLN A 165 3.72 3.54 -9.55
CA GLN A 165 3.07 4.04 -10.75
C GLN A 165 4.15 4.30 -11.81
N THR A 166 4.16 3.45 -12.85
CA THR A 166 5.20 3.52 -13.90
C THR A 166 4.85 4.48 -15.01
N ARG A 167 3.56 4.56 -15.34
CA ARG A 167 3.00 5.47 -16.33
C ARG A 167 1.55 5.79 -15.99
N ASN A 168 1.04 6.91 -16.46
CA ASN A 168 -0.39 7.20 -16.36
C ASN A 168 -0.81 8.18 -17.46
N PRO A 169 -1.58 7.74 -18.48
CA PRO A 169 -2.02 8.61 -19.55
C PRO A 169 -2.99 9.71 -19.09
N GLU A 170 -3.51 9.62 -17.87
CA GLU A 170 -4.44 10.58 -17.29
C GLU A 170 -3.78 11.51 -16.25
N ILE A 171 -2.43 11.46 -16.09
CA ILE A 171 -1.70 12.15 -15.02
C ILE A 171 -1.95 13.66 -15.01
N GLU A 172 -1.95 14.30 -16.17
CA GLU A 172 -2.22 15.73 -16.27
C GLU A 172 -3.67 16.09 -15.90
N HIS A 173 -4.62 15.25 -16.29
CA HIS A 173 -6.02 15.44 -15.93
C HIS A 173 -6.21 15.31 -14.43
N ILE A 174 -5.59 14.31 -13.80
CA ILE A 174 -5.62 14.09 -12.35
C ILE A 174 -5.05 15.31 -11.62
N ALA A 175 -3.88 15.79 -12.04
CA ALA A 175 -3.24 16.97 -11.44
C ALA A 175 -4.09 18.26 -11.54
N ARG A 176 -5.02 18.32 -12.50
CA ARG A 176 -5.93 19.49 -12.68
C ARG A 176 -7.22 19.37 -11.87
N VAL A 177 -7.75 18.16 -11.68
CA VAL A 177 -9.12 17.93 -11.17
C VAL A 177 -9.14 17.30 -9.79
N TRP A 178 -8.11 16.54 -9.41
CA TRP A 178 -8.07 15.88 -8.12
C TRP A 178 -7.34 16.75 -7.09
N VAL A 179 -7.87 16.75 -5.89
CA VAL A 179 -7.22 17.38 -4.74
C VAL A 179 -6.74 16.31 -3.76
N ASN A 180 -5.61 16.57 -3.11
CA ASN A 180 -5.11 15.75 -2.02
C ASN A 180 -5.87 16.08 -0.71
N GLN A 181 -5.57 15.38 0.37
CA GLN A 181 -6.21 15.60 1.68
C GLN A 181 -6.00 17.02 2.21
N ALA A 182 -4.89 17.68 1.87
CA ALA A 182 -4.61 19.07 2.26
C ALA A 182 -5.29 20.10 1.34
N GLY A 183 -6.13 19.67 0.38
CA GLY A 183 -6.80 20.57 -0.58
C GLY A 183 -5.91 21.06 -1.72
N GLY A 184 -4.66 20.62 -1.79
CA GLY A 184 -3.72 20.92 -2.87
C GLY A 184 -3.90 20.00 -4.09
N ARG A 185 -3.19 20.32 -5.17
CA ARG A 185 -3.20 19.49 -6.39
C ARG A 185 -2.65 18.09 -6.12
N CYS A 186 -3.27 17.09 -6.74
CA CYS A 186 -2.81 15.71 -6.68
C CYS A 186 -1.74 15.49 -7.77
N VAL A 187 -0.48 15.69 -7.41
CA VAL A 187 0.67 15.49 -8.31
C VAL A 187 1.41 14.23 -7.88
N TRP A 188 1.47 13.24 -8.78
CA TRP A 188 2.18 11.98 -8.50
C TRP A 188 3.49 11.90 -9.26
N ARG A 189 4.48 11.32 -8.61
CA ARG A 189 5.78 11.00 -9.21
C ARG A 189 5.70 9.64 -9.88
N LEU A 190 5.85 9.59 -11.19
CA LEU A 190 6.01 8.35 -11.95
C LEU A 190 7.47 7.88 -11.83
N ARG A 191 7.67 6.58 -11.62
CA ARG A 191 9.00 5.96 -11.58
C ARG A 191 9.00 4.65 -12.36
N PRO A 192 10.04 4.36 -13.17
CA PRO A 192 10.24 3.01 -13.69
C PRO A 192 10.34 2.01 -12.54
N VAL A 193 9.76 0.83 -12.69
CA VAL A 193 9.83 -0.19 -11.64
C VAL A 193 11.28 -0.64 -11.44
N GLU A 194 12.08 -0.66 -12.49
CA GLU A 194 13.50 -1.01 -12.48
C GLU A 194 14.31 -0.17 -11.50
N GLN A 195 13.99 1.12 -11.40
CA GLN A 195 14.65 2.04 -10.47
C GLN A 195 14.40 1.64 -9.00
N LEU A 196 13.16 1.25 -8.66
CA LEU A 196 12.86 0.81 -7.31
C LEU A 196 13.44 -0.57 -7.02
N LEU A 197 13.49 -1.45 -8.03
CA LEU A 197 14.14 -2.75 -7.89
C LEU A 197 15.66 -2.64 -7.68
N GLU A 198 16.32 -1.67 -8.32
CA GLU A 198 17.74 -1.36 -8.08
C GLU A 198 17.94 -0.93 -6.62
N TRP A 199 17.16 0.03 -6.12
CA TRP A 199 17.25 0.48 -4.71
C TRP A 199 16.93 -0.63 -3.70
N ALA A 200 16.00 -1.53 -4.05
CA ALA A 200 15.67 -2.69 -3.22
C ALA A 200 16.85 -3.68 -3.15
N ARG A 201 17.52 -3.95 -4.29
CA ARG A 201 18.70 -4.81 -4.33
C ARG A 201 19.85 -4.22 -3.53
N ASP A 202 20.10 -2.91 -3.65
CA ASP A 202 21.09 -2.21 -2.83
C ASP A 202 20.83 -2.36 -1.32
N ALA A 203 19.57 -2.60 -0.93
CA ALA A 203 19.14 -2.86 0.43
C ALA A 203 19.04 -4.36 0.81
N GLY A 204 19.43 -5.29 -0.10
CA GLY A 204 19.48 -6.74 0.15
C GLY A 204 18.15 -7.46 -0.11
N TYR A 205 17.32 -6.96 -1.04
CA TYR A 205 16.06 -7.58 -1.43
C TYR A 205 15.99 -7.88 -2.92
N GLU A 206 15.45 -9.05 -3.28
CA GLU A 206 15.23 -9.45 -4.65
C GLU A 206 13.73 -9.56 -5.00
N PRO A 207 13.32 -9.27 -6.25
CA PRO A 207 11.94 -9.39 -6.65
C PRO A 207 11.53 -10.86 -6.77
N ALA A 208 10.52 -11.27 -5.99
CA ALA A 208 9.86 -12.56 -6.13
C ALA A 208 8.72 -12.50 -7.14
N THR A 209 7.96 -11.39 -7.17
CA THR A 209 6.90 -11.17 -8.17
C THR A 209 6.80 -9.70 -8.55
N VAL A 210 6.46 -9.43 -9.81
CA VAL A 210 6.11 -8.10 -10.34
C VAL A 210 4.85 -8.26 -11.18
N GLU A 211 3.72 -7.73 -10.71
CA GLU A 211 2.43 -7.90 -11.37
C GLU A 211 1.83 -6.54 -11.76
N ALA A 212 1.36 -6.40 -13.00
CA ALA A 212 0.77 -5.18 -13.53
C ALA A 212 -0.75 -5.17 -13.40
N ASP A 213 -1.35 -3.98 -13.21
CA ASP A 213 -2.76 -3.79 -13.53
C ASP A 213 -3.03 -3.93 -15.04
N ARG A 214 -4.30 -4.13 -15.43
CA ARG A 214 -4.70 -4.35 -16.83
C ARG A 214 -4.32 -3.24 -17.80
N PHE A 215 -4.02 -2.02 -17.32
CA PHE A 215 -3.64 -0.88 -18.15
C PHE A 215 -2.16 -0.56 -18.09
N ASP A 216 -1.40 -1.34 -17.30
CA ASP A 216 0.01 -1.12 -17.10
C ASP A 216 0.34 0.25 -16.49
N ILE A 217 -0.57 0.77 -15.67
CA ILE A 217 -0.39 2.04 -14.95
C ILE A 217 0.45 1.81 -13.69
N TYR A 218 0.16 0.73 -12.96
CA TYR A 218 0.83 0.36 -11.72
C TYR A 218 1.47 -1.02 -11.82
N ARG A 219 2.54 -1.19 -11.05
CA ARG A 219 3.12 -2.48 -10.71
C ARG A 219 2.98 -2.70 -9.22
N VAL A 220 2.56 -3.89 -8.82
CA VAL A 220 2.69 -4.40 -7.45
C VAL A 220 3.87 -5.35 -7.43
N VAL A 221 4.78 -5.11 -6.51
CA VAL A 221 6.03 -5.87 -6.36
C VAL A 221 6.02 -6.54 -5.00
N ARG A 222 6.36 -7.82 -4.96
CA ARG A 222 6.74 -8.52 -3.75
C ARG A 222 8.22 -8.82 -3.81
N LEU A 223 8.94 -8.33 -2.83
CA LEU A 223 10.36 -8.58 -2.62
C LEU A 223 10.53 -9.65 -1.53
N VAL A 224 11.60 -10.40 -1.63
CA VAL A 224 12.09 -11.30 -0.58
C VAL A 224 13.52 -10.91 -0.23
N ARG A 225 13.92 -11.15 1.01
CA ARG A 225 15.30 -10.94 1.41
C ARG A 225 16.20 -11.94 0.66
N GLU A 226 17.41 -11.51 0.30
CA GLU A 226 18.34 -12.28 -0.50
C GLU A 226 18.66 -13.65 0.13
N ASP A 227 18.79 -13.71 1.46
CA ASP A 227 19.06 -14.94 2.22
C ASP A 227 17.87 -15.94 2.22
N GLU A 228 16.66 -15.47 1.90
CA GLU A 228 15.42 -16.29 1.82
C GLU A 228 15.06 -16.67 0.37
N ALA A 229 15.79 -16.16 -0.62
CA ALA A 229 15.55 -16.41 -2.04
C ALA A 229 16.16 -17.72 -2.56
N ALA A 230 16.94 -18.42 -1.75
CA ALA A 230 17.59 -19.70 -2.03
C ALA A 230 16.79 -20.87 -1.43
#